data_d702b9f032cf7c00b7a1c22f48a6ac11
#
_entry.id   d702b9f032cf7c00b7a1c22f48a6ac11
#
_cell.length_a   1.000
_cell.length_b   1.000
_cell.length_c   1.000
_cell.angle_alpha   90.00
_cell.angle_beta   90.00
_cell.angle_gamma   90.00
#
_symmetry.space_group_name_H-M   'P 1'
#
loop_
_entity.id
_entity.type
_entity.pdbx_description
1 polymer ?
#
loop_
_entity_poly.entity_id
_entity_poly.type
_entity_poly.pdbx_seq_one_letter_code
_entity_poly.pdbx_strand_id
1 'polypeptide(L)'
;GVSTRPVEKRVIDTVKWVTDNYDIDPNRVYLSGNSMGGSGALGIGLRHGDIFAAIKANVPAGIEHADQRMSFSDFKKSENLNLPDPPITLNYSGQNDGWSFGHDRFVNAMNGRKYPLYFYWGAFGHANNHERILKVNDLINSFDWLNVRKNQAYPVFTNASCNSKLPWPDNLKDKKSGQLNAFFRWRSISDTEKDFKISLFMISSDQLKTEFRIPEKATVDVSLRRLQRMNFNEGDSVKWSFGKVNGETIIGSDNIFTVKNLNLTSTPQTLSINK
;
A
#
# COMPACT_ATOMS: atom_id res chain seq x y z
N GLY A 1 -7.59 0.60 20.03
CA GLY A 1 -7.42 -0.35 21.13
C GLY A 1 -6.67 -1.60 20.72
N VAL A 2 -5.88 -2.15 21.61
CA VAL A 2 -5.00 -3.30 21.35
C VAL A 2 -5.80 -4.60 21.23
N SER A 3 -6.94 -4.73 21.90
CA SER A 3 -7.74 -5.95 21.92
C SER A 3 -8.50 -6.18 20.61
N THR A 4 -8.54 -7.45 20.18
CA THR A 4 -9.35 -7.91 19.05
C THR A 4 -10.84 -7.70 19.35
N ARG A 5 -11.57 -7.05 18.45
CA ARG A 5 -13.01 -6.81 18.61
C ARG A 5 -13.82 -8.04 18.15
N PRO A 6 -15.08 -8.23 18.60
CA PRO A 6 -15.87 -9.41 18.22
C PRO A 6 -16.02 -9.61 16.72
N VAL A 7 -16.24 -8.55 15.94
CA VAL A 7 -16.36 -8.64 14.47
C VAL A 7 -15.01 -9.01 13.84
N GLU A 8 -13.92 -8.40 14.28
CA GLU A 8 -12.56 -8.73 13.86
C GLU A 8 -12.24 -10.21 14.14
N LYS A 9 -12.54 -10.67 15.37
CA LYS A 9 -12.36 -12.08 15.74
C LYS A 9 -13.15 -13.01 14.82
N ARG A 10 -14.40 -12.70 14.52
CA ARG A 10 -15.22 -13.51 13.60
C ARG A 10 -14.58 -13.62 12.22
N VAL A 11 -14.08 -12.51 11.66
CA VAL A 11 -13.39 -12.53 10.35
C VAL A 11 -12.17 -13.43 10.40
N ILE A 12 -11.32 -13.28 11.42
CA ILE A 12 -10.10 -14.08 11.59
C ILE A 12 -10.43 -15.56 11.79
N ASP A 13 -11.40 -15.89 12.66
CA ASP A 13 -11.81 -17.26 12.91
C ASP A 13 -12.39 -17.90 11.63
N THR A 14 -13.13 -17.13 10.81
CA THR A 14 -13.63 -17.61 9.52
C THR A 14 -12.48 -17.91 8.56
N VAL A 15 -11.51 -17.02 8.42
CA VAL A 15 -10.33 -17.28 7.58
C VAL A 15 -9.61 -18.52 8.06
N LYS A 16 -9.36 -18.64 9.36
CA LYS A 16 -8.71 -19.81 9.94
C LYS A 16 -9.50 -21.09 9.64
N TRP A 17 -10.80 -21.09 9.87
CA TRP A 17 -11.64 -22.24 9.59
C TRP A 17 -11.59 -22.65 8.12
N VAL A 18 -11.64 -21.68 7.19
CA VAL A 18 -11.54 -21.96 5.75
C VAL A 18 -10.16 -22.54 5.40
N THR A 19 -9.07 -21.95 5.92
CA THR A 19 -7.73 -22.47 5.66
C THR A 19 -7.47 -23.86 6.24
N ASP A 20 -8.12 -24.20 7.35
CA ASP A 20 -7.97 -25.49 8.02
C ASP A 20 -8.81 -26.60 7.34
N ASN A 21 -9.89 -26.24 6.60
CA ASN A 21 -10.86 -27.20 6.05
C ASN A 21 -10.87 -27.30 4.52
N TYR A 22 -10.19 -26.41 3.79
CA TYR A 22 -10.15 -26.39 2.34
C TYR A 22 -8.71 -26.28 1.83
N ASP A 23 -8.45 -26.86 0.66
CA ASP A 23 -7.15 -26.74 -0.02
C ASP A 23 -7.00 -25.36 -0.65
N ILE A 24 -6.49 -24.41 0.11
CA ILE A 24 -6.23 -23.04 -0.32
C ILE A 24 -4.78 -22.64 -0.04
N ASP A 25 -4.28 -21.71 -0.81
CA ASP A 25 -2.95 -21.11 -0.56
C ASP A 25 -3.03 -20.08 0.59
N PRO A 26 -2.49 -20.39 1.78
CA PRO A 26 -2.56 -19.49 2.94
C PRO A 26 -1.78 -18.19 2.75
N ASN A 27 -0.93 -18.11 1.71
CA ASN A 27 -0.20 -16.89 1.37
C ASN A 27 -0.99 -15.93 0.47
N ARG A 28 -2.17 -16.33 0.01
CA ARG A 28 -3.04 -15.58 -0.90
C ARG A 28 -4.41 -15.33 -0.31
N VAL A 29 -4.45 -14.84 0.91
CA VAL A 29 -5.67 -14.42 1.60
C VAL A 29 -5.81 -12.91 1.47
N TYR A 30 -6.98 -12.46 1.02
CA TYR A 30 -7.27 -11.06 0.72
C TYR A 30 -8.51 -10.59 1.45
N LEU A 31 -8.56 -9.30 1.81
CA LEU A 31 -9.72 -8.70 2.45
C LEU A 31 -10.23 -7.54 1.61
N SER A 32 -11.50 -7.55 1.27
CA SER A 32 -12.12 -6.46 0.52
C SER A 32 -13.45 -6.04 1.14
N GLY A 33 -13.84 -4.79 0.96
CA GLY A 33 -15.11 -4.29 1.41
C GLY A 33 -15.50 -2.94 0.81
N ASN A 34 -16.80 -2.65 0.83
CA ASN A 34 -17.37 -1.39 0.37
C ASN A 34 -17.97 -0.62 1.54
N SER A 35 -17.85 0.71 1.51
CA SER A 35 -18.47 1.62 2.50
C SER A 35 -18.03 1.23 3.91
N MET A 36 -18.96 0.91 4.78
CA MET A 36 -18.68 0.40 6.13
C MET A 36 -17.81 -0.88 6.11
N GLY A 37 -18.02 -1.77 5.12
CA GLY A 37 -17.14 -2.92 4.89
C GLY A 37 -15.74 -2.53 4.43
N GLY A 38 -15.59 -1.45 3.66
CA GLY A 38 -14.30 -0.86 3.30
C GLY A 38 -13.55 -0.33 4.51
N SER A 39 -14.24 0.36 5.42
CA SER A 39 -13.69 0.80 6.71
C SER A 39 -13.28 -0.38 7.59
N GLY A 40 -14.08 -1.45 7.58
CA GLY A 40 -13.75 -2.71 8.24
C GLY A 40 -12.51 -3.38 7.65
N ALA A 41 -12.38 -3.39 6.32
CA ALA A 41 -11.21 -3.93 5.63
C ALA A 41 -9.93 -3.19 6.01
N LEU A 42 -9.96 -1.86 6.09
CA LEU A 42 -8.83 -1.06 6.59
C LEU A 42 -8.54 -1.36 8.07
N GLY A 43 -9.55 -1.27 8.95
CA GLY A 43 -9.38 -1.41 10.39
C GLY A 43 -8.95 -2.82 10.82
N ILE A 44 -9.39 -3.87 10.12
CA ILE A 44 -9.00 -5.25 10.39
C ILE A 44 -7.71 -5.59 9.64
N GLY A 45 -7.68 -5.35 8.32
CA GLY A 45 -6.60 -5.79 7.46
C GLY A 45 -5.24 -5.21 7.85
N LEU A 46 -5.17 -3.92 8.16
CA LEU A 46 -3.92 -3.25 8.55
C LEU A 46 -3.30 -3.81 9.85
N ARG A 47 -4.09 -4.47 10.68
CA ARG A 47 -3.61 -5.11 11.91
C ARG A 47 -3.12 -6.54 11.72
N HIS A 48 -3.52 -7.18 10.63
CA HIS A 48 -3.33 -8.61 10.39
C HIS A 48 -2.60 -8.89 9.08
N GLY A 49 -1.43 -8.26 8.92
CA GLY A 49 -0.57 -8.50 7.77
C GLY A 49 0.07 -9.91 7.77
N ASP A 50 0.01 -10.61 8.90
CA ASP A 50 0.32 -12.03 9.05
C ASP A 50 -0.76 -12.94 8.45
N ILE A 51 -1.99 -12.44 8.27
CA ILE A 51 -3.12 -13.16 7.68
C ILE A 51 -3.36 -12.72 6.23
N PHE A 52 -3.44 -11.40 5.99
CA PHE A 52 -3.82 -10.84 4.71
C PHE A 52 -2.61 -10.43 3.87
N ALA A 53 -2.56 -10.88 2.62
CA ALA A 53 -1.54 -10.46 1.66
C ALA A 53 -1.80 -9.05 1.14
N ALA A 54 -3.05 -8.74 0.82
CA ALA A 54 -3.50 -7.42 0.39
C ALA A 54 -4.93 -7.13 0.87
N ILE A 55 -5.27 -5.83 0.95
CA ILE A 55 -6.61 -5.35 1.26
C ILE A 55 -7.07 -4.37 0.18
N LYS A 56 -8.37 -4.39 -0.15
CA LYS A 56 -9.00 -3.47 -1.07
C LYS A 56 -10.21 -2.82 -0.40
N ALA A 57 -10.10 -1.53 -0.10
CA ALA A 57 -11.15 -0.75 0.53
C ALA A 57 -11.79 0.18 -0.49
N ASN A 58 -13.09 0.00 -0.73
CA ASN A 58 -13.85 0.83 -1.65
C ASN A 58 -14.74 1.78 -0.85
N VAL A 59 -14.64 3.07 -1.15
CA VAL A 59 -15.39 4.18 -0.50
C VAL A 59 -15.47 4.03 1.03
N PRO A 60 -14.36 3.74 1.72
CA PRO A 60 -14.34 3.64 3.17
C PRO A 60 -14.53 5.03 3.80
N ALA A 61 -14.84 5.05 5.09
CA ALA A 61 -14.62 6.25 5.89
C ALA A 61 -13.12 6.63 5.85
N GLY A 62 -12.83 7.90 5.98
CA GLY A 62 -11.46 8.42 6.00
C GLY A 62 -10.62 7.79 7.12
N ILE A 63 -9.91 8.63 7.89
CA ILE A 63 -9.01 8.11 8.92
C ILE A 63 -9.71 7.52 10.14
N GLU A 64 -10.95 7.91 10.44
CA GLU A 64 -11.55 7.66 11.78
C GLU A 64 -11.57 6.19 12.20
N HIS A 65 -12.07 5.30 11.35
CA HIS A 65 -12.13 3.87 11.70
C HIS A 65 -10.75 3.21 11.73
N ALA A 66 -9.87 3.59 10.82
CA ALA A 66 -8.49 3.14 10.83
C ALA A 66 -7.76 3.67 12.07
N ASP A 67 -7.97 4.93 12.45
CA ASP A 67 -7.36 5.56 13.62
C ASP A 67 -7.76 4.88 14.93
N GLN A 68 -9.02 4.54 15.08
CA GLN A 68 -9.51 3.79 16.25
C GLN A 68 -8.79 2.45 16.45
N ARG A 69 -8.31 1.84 15.39
CA ARG A 69 -7.64 0.53 15.38
C ARG A 69 -6.13 0.64 15.34
N MET A 70 -5.59 1.63 14.65
CA MET A 70 -4.19 1.79 14.30
C MET A 70 -3.51 2.95 15.02
N SER A 71 -4.28 3.78 15.74
CA SER A 71 -3.76 4.99 16.39
C SER A 71 -2.99 5.90 15.42
N PHE A 72 -3.48 6.08 14.21
CA PHE A 72 -2.79 6.82 13.16
C PHE A 72 -2.57 8.30 13.47
N SER A 73 -3.43 8.91 14.28
CA SER A 73 -3.27 10.28 14.75
C SER A 73 -2.16 10.43 15.81
N ASP A 74 -1.73 9.33 16.43
CA ASP A 74 -0.66 9.29 17.43
C ASP A 74 0.41 8.27 16.99
N PHE A 75 1.50 8.77 16.41
CA PHE A 75 2.57 7.93 15.87
C PHE A 75 3.21 7.05 16.94
N LYS A 76 3.58 7.62 18.10
CA LYS A 76 4.21 6.87 19.20
C LYS A 76 3.32 5.74 19.70
N LYS A 77 2.03 6.02 19.86
CA LYS A 77 1.05 5.00 20.28
C LYS A 77 0.87 3.91 19.23
N SER A 78 0.95 4.27 17.96
CA SER A 78 0.88 3.33 16.84
C SER A 78 2.11 2.40 16.78
N GLU A 79 3.31 2.92 17.01
CA GLU A 79 4.54 2.11 17.07
C GLU A 79 4.50 1.07 18.18
N ASN A 80 3.92 1.43 19.33
CA ASN A 80 3.78 0.52 20.48
C ASN A 80 2.78 -0.62 20.26
N LEU A 81 2.08 -0.69 19.12
CA LEU A 81 1.16 -1.79 18.83
C LEU A 81 1.88 -3.09 18.46
N ASN A 82 3.16 -3.03 18.08
CA ASN A 82 3.97 -4.18 17.65
C ASN A 82 3.22 -5.06 16.63
N LEU A 83 2.75 -4.46 15.55
CA LEU A 83 1.98 -5.13 14.51
C LEU A 83 2.89 -5.78 13.46
N PRO A 84 2.44 -6.86 12.81
CA PRO A 84 3.14 -7.41 11.66
C PRO A 84 3.20 -6.40 10.51
N ASP A 85 4.10 -6.62 9.54
CA ASP A 85 4.15 -5.81 8.33
C ASP A 85 2.77 -5.74 7.67
N PRO A 86 2.28 -4.53 7.29
CA PRO A 86 0.92 -4.35 6.80
C PRO A 86 0.71 -5.03 5.44
N PRO A 87 -0.52 -5.42 5.10
CA PRO A 87 -0.84 -5.89 3.75
C PRO A 87 -0.74 -4.74 2.73
N ILE A 88 -0.52 -5.07 1.46
CA ILE A 88 -0.66 -4.08 0.38
C ILE A 88 -2.07 -3.51 0.42
N THR A 89 -2.19 -2.19 0.47
CA THR A 89 -3.46 -1.49 0.60
C THR A 89 -3.85 -0.80 -0.69
N LEU A 90 -4.99 -1.19 -1.26
CA LEU A 90 -5.67 -0.46 -2.32
C LEU A 90 -6.86 0.27 -1.71
N ASN A 91 -6.90 1.58 -1.85
CA ASN A 91 -8.01 2.41 -1.40
C ASN A 91 -8.60 3.19 -2.58
N TYR A 92 -9.92 3.22 -2.65
CA TYR A 92 -10.65 3.97 -3.65
C TYR A 92 -11.76 4.78 -2.98
N SER A 93 -11.84 6.09 -3.26
CA SER A 93 -12.77 7.00 -2.59
C SER A 93 -13.37 8.04 -3.52
N GLY A 94 -14.57 8.51 -3.17
CA GLY A 94 -15.20 9.65 -3.81
C GLY A 94 -14.88 10.93 -3.05
N GLN A 95 -14.36 11.96 -3.74
CA GLN A 95 -14.02 13.21 -3.06
C GLN A 95 -15.23 14.02 -2.59
N ASN A 96 -16.42 13.79 -3.18
CA ASN A 96 -17.68 14.41 -2.77
C ASN A 96 -18.48 13.54 -1.79
N ASP A 97 -17.84 12.54 -1.23
CA ASP A 97 -18.40 11.65 -0.21
C ASP A 97 -18.07 12.21 1.19
N GLY A 98 -19.08 12.48 2.00
CA GLY A 98 -18.87 12.93 3.38
C GLY A 98 -18.07 11.94 4.25
N TRP A 99 -18.07 10.65 3.89
CA TRP A 99 -17.27 9.62 4.56
C TRP A 99 -15.78 9.69 4.22
N SER A 100 -15.42 10.37 3.13
CA SER A 100 -14.04 10.50 2.69
C SER A 100 -13.22 11.54 3.45
N PHE A 101 -13.82 12.28 4.37
CA PHE A 101 -13.10 13.24 5.21
C PHE A 101 -11.95 12.58 5.99
N GLY A 102 -10.80 13.25 6.02
CA GLY A 102 -9.60 12.75 6.69
C GLY A 102 -8.76 11.79 5.87
N HIS A 103 -9.03 11.62 4.57
CA HIS A 103 -8.15 10.82 3.69
C HIS A 103 -6.75 11.44 3.54
N ASP A 104 -6.61 12.77 3.63
CA ASP A 104 -5.31 13.45 3.72
C ASP A 104 -4.52 12.97 4.95
N ARG A 105 -5.16 12.91 6.12
CA ARG A 105 -4.55 12.38 7.36
C ARG A 105 -4.23 10.90 7.24
N PHE A 106 -5.12 10.12 6.61
CA PHE A 106 -4.88 8.71 6.34
C PHE A 106 -3.66 8.49 5.46
N VAL A 107 -3.55 9.21 4.34
CA VAL A 107 -2.39 9.15 3.44
C VAL A 107 -1.09 9.54 4.16
N ASN A 108 -1.13 10.64 4.94
CA ASN A 108 0.03 11.07 5.72
C ASN A 108 0.45 10.01 6.75
N ALA A 109 -0.51 9.37 7.41
CA ALA A 109 -0.24 8.30 8.35
C ALA A 109 0.37 7.06 7.69
N MET A 110 -0.13 6.65 6.52
CA MET A 110 0.42 5.55 5.75
C MET A 110 1.85 5.85 5.28
N ASN A 111 2.08 7.04 4.72
CA ASN A 111 3.40 7.48 4.27
C ASN A 111 4.42 7.57 5.42
N GLY A 112 4.04 8.19 6.54
CA GLY A 112 4.91 8.34 7.71
C GLY A 112 5.35 7.00 8.32
N ARG A 113 4.51 5.97 8.20
CA ARG A 113 4.82 4.60 8.66
C ARG A 113 5.44 3.72 7.58
N LYS A 114 5.65 4.25 6.39
CA LYS A 114 6.08 3.47 5.23
C LYS A 114 5.17 2.25 5.02
N TYR A 115 3.87 2.48 5.03
CA TYR A 115 2.84 1.47 4.74
C TYR A 115 2.46 1.52 3.27
N PRO A 116 2.29 0.37 2.59
CA PRO A 116 2.06 0.32 1.16
C PRO A 116 0.64 0.78 0.82
N LEU A 117 0.51 1.88 0.08
CA LEU A 117 -0.76 2.46 -0.30
C LEU A 117 -0.81 2.76 -1.81
N TYR A 118 -1.78 2.16 -2.47
CA TYR A 118 -2.26 2.53 -3.80
C TYR A 118 -3.61 3.20 -3.63
N PHE A 119 -3.69 4.49 -3.92
CA PHE A 119 -4.89 5.24 -3.65
C PHE A 119 -5.42 5.91 -4.91
N TYR A 120 -6.73 5.82 -5.08
CA TYR A 120 -7.46 6.36 -6.22
C TYR A 120 -8.66 7.14 -5.72
N TRP A 121 -9.01 8.22 -6.40
CA TRP A 121 -10.23 8.95 -6.11
C TRP A 121 -10.86 9.56 -7.36
N GLY A 122 -12.16 9.78 -7.29
CA GLY A 122 -12.94 10.42 -8.35
C GLY A 122 -13.90 11.48 -7.81
N ALA A 123 -14.39 12.31 -8.68
CA ALA A 123 -15.31 13.39 -8.36
C ALA A 123 -16.77 12.90 -8.27
N PHE A 124 -17.07 12.03 -7.33
CA PHE A 124 -18.41 11.49 -7.06
C PHE A 124 -18.67 11.39 -5.55
N GLY A 125 -19.93 11.22 -5.18
CA GLY A 125 -20.36 10.99 -3.81
C GLY A 125 -20.35 9.52 -3.41
N HIS A 126 -20.92 9.20 -2.25
CA HIS A 126 -20.95 7.83 -1.70
C HIS A 126 -21.78 6.85 -2.54
N ALA A 127 -22.91 7.33 -3.08
CA ALA A 127 -23.76 6.48 -3.91
C ALA A 127 -23.06 6.17 -5.25
N ASN A 128 -23.15 4.90 -5.64
CA ASN A 128 -22.54 4.36 -6.84
C ASN A 128 -22.82 5.22 -8.07
N ASN A 129 -21.79 5.85 -8.58
CA ASN A 129 -21.82 6.40 -9.91
C ASN A 129 -20.98 5.49 -10.81
N HIS A 130 -21.62 4.46 -11.36
CA HIS A 130 -20.97 3.41 -12.14
C HIS A 130 -20.08 3.96 -13.25
N GLU A 131 -20.53 4.99 -13.98
CA GLU A 131 -19.77 5.55 -15.08
C GLU A 131 -18.46 6.22 -14.62
N ARG A 132 -18.45 6.85 -13.45
CA ARG A 132 -17.26 7.51 -12.90
C ARG A 132 -16.30 6.54 -12.23
N ILE A 133 -16.83 5.45 -11.65
CA ILE A 133 -16.02 4.34 -11.14
C ILE A 133 -15.29 3.67 -12.30
N LEU A 134 -15.96 3.45 -13.44
CA LEU A 134 -15.36 2.81 -14.61
C LEU A 134 -14.10 3.55 -15.09
N LYS A 135 -14.05 4.88 -15.01
CA LYS A 135 -12.88 5.67 -15.44
C LYS A 135 -11.59 5.36 -14.67
N VAL A 136 -11.68 4.98 -13.41
CA VAL A 136 -10.52 4.58 -12.58
C VAL A 136 -10.42 3.08 -12.38
N ASN A 137 -11.45 2.34 -12.80
CA ASN A 137 -11.53 0.90 -12.58
C ASN A 137 -10.41 0.16 -13.33
N ASP A 138 -10.12 0.53 -14.56
CA ASP A 138 -9.05 -0.07 -15.34
C ASP A 138 -7.69 0.15 -14.69
N LEU A 139 -7.46 1.35 -14.14
CA LEU A 139 -6.25 1.67 -13.41
C LEU A 139 -6.14 0.85 -12.11
N ILE A 140 -7.23 0.72 -11.35
CA ILE A 140 -7.27 -0.11 -10.14
C ILE A 140 -7.02 -1.59 -10.49
N ASN A 141 -7.69 -2.10 -11.52
CA ASN A 141 -7.61 -3.49 -11.93
C ASN A 141 -6.30 -3.83 -12.65
N SER A 142 -5.59 -2.82 -13.17
CA SER A 142 -4.25 -3.02 -13.74
C SER A 142 -3.22 -3.46 -12.71
N PHE A 143 -3.50 -3.23 -11.42
CA PHE A 143 -2.69 -3.75 -10.34
C PHE A 143 -3.24 -5.11 -9.91
N ASP A 144 -2.49 -6.16 -10.21
CA ASP A 144 -2.86 -7.54 -9.92
C ASP A 144 -2.68 -7.88 -8.43
N TRP A 145 -3.54 -7.28 -7.60
CA TRP A 145 -3.48 -7.41 -6.15
C TRP A 145 -3.80 -8.82 -5.65
N LEU A 146 -4.50 -9.62 -6.46
CA LEU A 146 -4.82 -11.01 -6.14
C LEU A 146 -3.63 -11.98 -6.38
N ASN A 147 -2.50 -11.48 -6.89
CA ASN A 147 -1.25 -12.21 -6.98
C ASN A 147 -0.20 -11.79 -5.94
N VAL A 148 -0.51 -10.82 -5.11
CA VAL A 148 0.32 -10.48 -3.94
C VAL A 148 0.33 -11.67 -2.96
N ARG A 149 1.51 -12.01 -2.45
CA ARG A 149 1.68 -13.12 -1.51
C ARG A 149 2.25 -12.61 -0.19
N LYS A 150 1.75 -13.13 0.95
CA LYS A 150 2.24 -12.68 2.25
C LYS A 150 3.63 -13.23 2.62
N ASN A 151 4.10 -14.25 1.92
CA ASN A 151 5.44 -14.81 2.06
C ASN A 151 6.46 -14.20 1.08
N GLN A 152 6.21 -12.99 0.60
CA GLN A 152 7.11 -12.25 -0.27
C GLN A 152 7.25 -10.79 0.20
N ALA A 153 8.49 -10.30 0.13
CA ALA A 153 8.77 -8.89 0.32
C ALA A 153 8.13 -8.03 -0.78
N TYR A 154 7.79 -6.81 -0.42
CA TYR A 154 7.24 -5.82 -1.35
C TYR A 154 7.84 -4.43 -1.12
N PRO A 155 7.87 -3.58 -2.16
CA PRO A 155 8.28 -2.19 -2.03
C PRO A 155 7.11 -1.33 -1.53
N VAL A 156 7.43 -0.34 -0.72
CA VAL A 156 6.54 0.77 -0.39
C VAL A 156 7.02 2.01 -1.13
N PHE A 157 6.15 2.59 -1.92
CA PHE A 157 6.41 3.79 -2.69
C PHE A 157 5.85 5.01 -1.96
N THR A 158 6.73 6.01 -1.72
CA THR A 158 6.36 7.29 -1.09
C THR A 158 6.98 8.45 -1.85
N ASN A 159 6.47 9.66 -1.67
CA ASN A 159 6.99 10.88 -2.30
C ASN A 159 7.15 10.81 -3.83
N ALA A 160 6.27 10.10 -4.50
CA ALA A 160 6.37 9.93 -5.94
C ALA A 160 6.02 11.22 -6.70
N SER A 161 6.88 11.61 -7.66
CA SER A 161 6.70 12.81 -8.46
C SER A 161 5.51 12.78 -9.40
N CYS A 162 4.96 11.59 -9.68
CA CYS A 162 3.79 11.39 -10.53
C CYS A 162 2.46 11.33 -9.76
N ASN A 163 2.50 11.44 -8.45
CA ASN A 163 1.29 11.43 -7.62
C ASN A 163 0.46 12.70 -7.85
N SER A 164 -0.85 12.52 -7.89
CA SER A 164 -1.80 13.63 -7.96
C SER A 164 -1.83 14.39 -6.63
N LYS A 165 -2.14 15.68 -6.69
CA LYS A 165 -2.41 16.46 -5.48
C LYS A 165 -3.70 15.93 -4.83
N LEU A 166 -3.65 15.69 -3.52
CA LEU A 166 -4.83 15.27 -2.75
C LEU A 166 -5.89 16.38 -2.75
N PRO A 167 -7.18 16.05 -2.96
CA PRO A 167 -8.26 17.04 -2.92
C PRO A 167 -8.68 17.38 -1.47
N TRP A 168 -8.36 16.51 -0.50
CA TRP A 168 -8.68 16.76 0.90
C TRP A 168 -7.66 17.73 1.56
N PRO A 169 -8.10 18.52 2.55
CA PRO A 169 -9.44 18.57 3.16
C PRO A 169 -10.50 19.34 2.35
N ASP A 170 -10.14 20.04 1.29
CA ASP A 170 -11.03 20.92 0.49
C ASP A 170 -11.77 20.17 -0.64
N ASN A 171 -12.02 18.90 -0.43
CA ASN A 171 -12.53 17.94 -1.41
C ASN A 171 -13.78 18.38 -2.20
N LEU A 172 -14.64 19.21 -1.61
CA LEU A 172 -15.87 19.66 -2.26
C LEU A 172 -15.65 20.65 -3.42
N LYS A 173 -14.47 21.23 -3.53
CA LYS A 173 -14.13 22.25 -4.55
C LYS A 173 -13.43 21.64 -5.76
N ASP A 174 -12.74 20.54 -5.61
CA ASP A 174 -12.06 19.85 -6.71
C ASP A 174 -12.98 18.82 -7.36
N LYS A 175 -12.99 18.77 -8.68
CA LYS A 175 -13.78 17.82 -9.48
C LYS A 175 -12.91 16.90 -10.32
N LYS A 176 -11.63 16.76 -9.97
CA LYS A 176 -10.67 15.96 -10.72
C LYS A 176 -10.42 14.63 -10.04
N SER A 177 -10.44 13.57 -10.83
CA SER A 177 -9.92 12.26 -10.40
C SER A 177 -8.41 12.36 -10.13
N GLY A 178 -7.91 11.50 -9.26
CA GLY A 178 -6.50 11.45 -8.93
C GLY A 178 -6.05 10.08 -8.45
N GLN A 179 -4.73 9.95 -8.29
CA GLN A 179 -4.11 8.72 -7.87
C GLN A 179 -2.82 8.95 -7.08
N LEU A 180 -2.49 8.00 -6.21
CA LEU A 180 -1.17 7.88 -5.59
C LEU A 180 -0.60 6.49 -5.90
N ASN A 181 0.64 6.47 -6.35
CA ASN A 181 1.45 5.28 -6.60
C ASN A 181 0.91 4.32 -7.67
N ALA A 182 -0.17 4.68 -8.38
CA ALA A 182 -0.92 3.79 -9.27
C ALA A 182 -0.08 3.15 -10.39
N PHE A 183 1.01 3.77 -10.78
CA PHE A 183 1.81 3.33 -11.93
C PHE A 183 2.97 2.40 -11.56
N PHE A 184 3.32 2.28 -10.27
CA PHE A 184 4.46 1.48 -9.84
C PHE A 184 4.13 -0.01 -9.76
N ARG A 185 5.09 -0.83 -10.17
CA ARG A 185 5.02 -2.30 -10.17
C ARG A 185 6.35 -2.87 -9.71
N TRP A 186 6.32 -4.11 -9.30
CA TRP A 186 7.53 -4.86 -8.93
C TRP A 186 7.41 -6.34 -9.26
N ARG A 187 8.56 -7.00 -9.23
CA ARG A 187 8.67 -8.48 -9.24
C ARG A 187 9.74 -8.87 -8.24
N SER A 188 9.42 -9.77 -7.32
CA SER A 188 10.40 -10.34 -6.41
C SER A 188 11.37 -11.24 -7.19
N ILE A 189 12.66 -11.19 -6.83
CA ILE A 189 13.71 -11.99 -7.46
C ILE A 189 14.36 -12.91 -6.43
N SER A 190 14.93 -12.36 -5.36
CA SER A 190 15.57 -13.11 -4.27
C SER A 190 15.41 -12.40 -2.94
N ASP A 191 15.33 -13.18 -1.87
CA ASP A 191 15.34 -12.70 -0.48
C ASP A 191 16.09 -13.74 0.35
N THR A 192 17.36 -13.49 0.59
CA THR A 192 18.25 -14.29 1.43
C THR A 192 18.75 -13.45 2.60
N GLU A 193 19.49 -14.03 3.52
CA GLU A 193 20.06 -13.29 4.66
C GLU A 193 21.07 -12.22 4.23
N LYS A 194 21.76 -12.41 3.10
CA LYS A 194 22.86 -11.54 2.62
C LYS A 194 22.56 -10.82 1.32
N ASP A 195 21.67 -11.33 0.49
CA ASP A 195 21.36 -10.79 -0.83
C ASP A 195 19.86 -10.66 -1.01
N PHE A 196 19.42 -9.45 -1.35
CA PHE A 196 18.03 -9.18 -1.69
C PHE A 196 17.96 -8.52 -3.06
N LYS A 197 17.04 -8.99 -3.92
CA LYS A 197 16.81 -8.41 -5.25
C LYS A 197 15.33 -8.30 -5.54
N ILE A 198 14.94 -7.14 -6.04
CA ILE A 198 13.59 -6.85 -6.49
C ILE A 198 13.64 -6.01 -7.77
N SER A 199 12.86 -6.37 -8.76
CA SER A 199 12.71 -5.58 -9.97
C SER A 199 11.63 -4.53 -9.78
N LEU A 200 11.93 -3.26 -10.07
CA LEU A 200 11.03 -2.13 -9.95
C LEU A 200 10.82 -1.48 -11.32
N PHE A 201 9.58 -1.10 -11.63
CA PHE A 201 9.24 -0.46 -12.90
C PHE A 201 7.90 0.27 -12.81
N MET A 202 7.57 1.02 -13.85
CA MET A 202 6.26 1.63 -14.03
C MET A 202 5.50 0.90 -15.13
N ILE A 203 4.18 0.83 -15.00
CA ILE A 203 3.33 0.45 -16.12
C ILE A 203 3.42 1.53 -17.21
N SER A 204 3.41 1.14 -18.46
CA SER A 204 3.50 2.06 -19.59
C SER A 204 2.13 2.40 -20.18
N SER A 205 2.04 3.49 -20.93
CA SER A 205 0.80 3.97 -21.55
C SER A 205 0.26 3.07 -22.66
N ASP A 206 1.08 2.21 -23.21
CA ASP A 206 0.68 1.17 -24.18
C ASP A 206 0.07 -0.06 -23.50
N GLN A 207 0.43 -0.31 -22.24
CA GLN A 207 -0.10 -1.41 -21.44
C GLN A 207 -1.43 -1.08 -20.75
N LEU A 208 -1.68 0.21 -20.49
CA LEU A 208 -2.88 0.66 -19.80
C LEU A 208 -3.49 1.91 -20.44
N LYS A 209 -4.70 1.78 -20.96
CA LYS A 209 -5.50 2.93 -21.38
C LYS A 209 -6.20 3.52 -20.16
N THR A 210 -5.85 4.75 -19.82
CA THR A 210 -6.42 5.48 -18.69
C THR A 210 -6.52 6.98 -19.02
N GLU A 211 -7.41 7.71 -18.34
CA GLU A 211 -7.47 9.18 -18.44
C GLU A 211 -6.28 9.88 -17.78
N PHE A 212 -5.52 9.17 -16.96
CA PHE A 212 -4.32 9.69 -16.32
C PHE A 212 -3.12 9.66 -17.25
N ARG A 213 -2.38 10.76 -17.30
CA ARG A 213 -1.11 10.78 -18.02
C ARG A 213 -0.08 9.94 -17.24
N ILE A 214 0.33 8.85 -17.83
CA ILE A 214 1.44 8.02 -17.32
C ILE A 214 2.74 8.67 -17.80
N PRO A 215 3.63 9.14 -16.92
CA PRO A 215 4.89 9.75 -17.34
C PRO A 215 5.88 8.68 -17.79
N GLU A 216 6.83 9.05 -18.64
CA GLU A 216 7.91 8.15 -19.06
C GLU A 216 8.85 7.77 -17.91
N LYS A 217 8.98 8.66 -16.92
CA LYS A 217 9.78 8.45 -15.71
C LYS A 217 9.17 9.17 -14.51
N ALA A 218 9.40 8.64 -13.33
CA ALA A 218 9.05 9.28 -12.08
C ALA A 218 10.14 9.02 -11.01
N THR A 219 10.35 10.00 -10.15
CA THR A 219 11.15 9.83 -8.93
C THR A 219 10.27 9.35 -7.80
N VAL A 220 10.79 8.48 -6.96
CA VAL A 220 10.05 7.91 -5.83
C VAL A 220 11.01 7.43 -4.74
N ASP A 221 10.59 7.55 -3.49
CA ASP A 221 11.26 6.88 -2.37
C ASP A 221 10.75 5.44 -2.27
N VAL A 222 11.67 4.51 -2.11
CA VAL A 222 11.37 3.08 -2.03
C VAL A 222 11.83 2.52 -0.69
N SER A 223 10.88 2.00 0.08
CA SER A 223 11.16 1.25 1.31
C SER A 223 10.82 -0.23 1.11
N LEU A 224 11.47 -1.12 1.83
CA LEU A 224 11.19 -2.56 1.76
C LEU A 224 10.46 -3.02 3.02
N ARG A 225 9.42 -3.82 2.83
CA ARG A 225 8.65 -4.44 3.89
C ARG A 225 8.47 -5.93 3.66
N ARG A 226 8.12 -6.65 4.70
CA ARG A 226 7.81 -8.09 4.68
C ARG A 226 8.97 -8.92 4.13
N LEU A 227 10.20 -8.51 4.46
CA LEU A 227 11.38 -9.30 4.18
C LEU A 227 11.27 -10.67 4.87
N GLN A 228 11.59 -11.74 4.17
CA GLN A 228 11.41 -13.10 4.67
C GLN A 228 12.68 -13.65 5.32
N ARG A 229 13.83 -13.22 4.85
CA ARG A 229 15.15 -13.70 5.31
C ARG A 229 16.08 -12.57 5.71
N MET A 230 16.15 -11.51 4.89
CA MET A 230 16.95 -10.34 5.21
C MET A 230 16.27 -9.53 6.32
N ASN A 231 17.05 -9.03 7.25
CA ASN A 231 16.59 -8.13 8.31
C ASN A 231 17.57 -6.97 8.48
N PHE A 232 17.13 -5.89 9.08
CA PHE A 232 17.94 -4.70 9.33
C PHE A 232 17.76 -4.26 10.78
N ASN A 233 18.84 -3.69 11.35
CA ASN A 233 18.83 -3.06 12.66
C ASN A 233 19.23 -1.59 12.52
N GLU A 234 18.80 -0.75 13.44
CA GLU A 234 19.23 0.63 13.53
C GLU A 234 20.77 0.73 13.51
N GLY A 235 21.29 1.62 12.66
CA GLY A 235 22.73 1.83 12.49
C GLY A 235 23.40 0.91 11.48
N ASP A 236 22.72 -0.14 10.96
CA ASP A 236 23.28 -0.96 9.88
C ASP A 236 23.60 -0.07 8.66
N SER A 237 24.82 -0.20 8.12
CA SER A 237 25.21 0.41 6.85
C SER A 237 24.95 -0.61 5.73
N VAL A 238 24.07 -0.27 4.80
CA VAL A 238 23.57 -1.19 3.79
C VAL A 238 23.89 -0.67 2.39
N LYS A 239 24.68 -1.42 1.63
CA LYS A 239 25.03 -1.08 0.24
C LYS A 239 23.93 -1.55 -0.71
N TRP A 240 23.63 -0.73 -1.67
CA TRP A 240 22.62 -1.03 -2.69
C TRP A 240 23.03 -0.56 -4.09
N SER A 241 22.41 -1.15 -5.10
CA SER A 241 22.51 -0.69 -6.48
C SER A 241 21.15 -0.74 -7.16
N PHE A 242 20.92 0.18 -8.09
CA PHE A 242 19.71 0.24 -8.94
C PHE A 242 20.09 0.70 -10.34
N GLY A 243 20.10 -0.20 -11.30
CA GLY A 243 20.63 0.05 -12.64
C GLY A 243 22.10 0.44 -12.58
N LYS A 244 22.42 1.67 -13.01
CA LYS A 244 23.80 2.22 -12.98
C LYS A 244 24.09 3.04 -11.71
N VAL A 245 23.09 3.25 -10.86
CA VAL A 245 23.23 4.02 -9.61
C VAL A 245 23.53 3.04 -8.49
N ASN A 246 24.43 3.45 -7.60
CA ASN A 246 24.71 2.73 -6.36
C ASN A 246 24.81 3.71 -5.20
N GLY A 247 24.69 3.21 -4.02
CA GLY A 247 24.78 4.02 -2.80
C GLY A 247 24.82 3.16 -1.55
N GLU A 248 24.80 3.86 -0.45
CA GLU A 248 24.77 3.29 0.89
C GLU A 248 23.66 3.97 1.70
N THR A 249 22.97 3.22 2.51
CA THR A 249 21.91 3.70 3.39
C THR A 249 22.20 3.25 4.81
N ILE A 250 22.16 4.19 5.74
CA ILE A 250 22.16 3.86 7.17
C ILE A 250 20.71 3.62 7.61
N ILE A 251 20.47 2.48 8.22
CA ILE A 251 19.15 2.12 8.71
C ILE A 251 18.78 2.97 9.93
N GLY A 252 17.62 3.56 9.89
CA GLY A 252 17.07 4.36 10.99
C GLY A 252 16.43 3.54 12.10
N SER A 253 15.89 4.22 13.11
CA SER A 253 15.22 3.61 14.27
C SER A 253 13.97 2.79 13.94
N ASP A 254 13.43 2.95 12.73
CA ASP A 254 12.30 2.15 12.24
C ASP A 254 12.71 0.78 11.67
N ASN A 255 14.02 0.49 11.60
CA ASN A 255 14.60 -0.74 11.04
C ASN A 255 14.18 -1.04 9.59
N ILE A 256 13.79 -0.01 8.82
CA ILE A 256 13.29 -0.15 7.46
C ILE A 256 14.31 0.39 6.47
N PHE A 257 14.78 -0.49 5.57
CA PHE A 257 15.60 -0.06 4.45
C PHE A 257 14.82 0.88 3.53
N THR A 258 15.40 2.04 3.23
CA THR A 258 14.79 3.06 2.37
C THR A 258 15.82 3.71 1.46
N VAL A 259 15.57 3.71 0.16
CA VAL A 259 16.33 4.51 -0.82
C VAL A 259 15.44 5.63 -1.31
N LYS A 260 15.97 6.85 -1.26
CA LYS A 260 15.24 8.05 -1.69
C LYS A 260 15.52 8.40 -3.15
N ASN A 261 14.53 9.01 -3.79
CA ASN A 261 14.63 9.60 -5.13
C ASN A 261 15.10 8.62 -6.23
N LEU A 262 14.71 7.36 -6.18
CA LEU A 262 14.94 6.44 -7.29
C LEU A 262 14.16 6.87 -8.53
N ASN A 263 14.81 6.84 -9.69
CA ASN A 263 14.17 7.11 -10.98
C ASN A 263 13.65 5.80 -11.57
N LEU A 264 12.33 5.66 -11.66
CA LEU A 264 11.66 4.52 -12.28
C LEU A 264 11.12 4.91 -13.66
N THR A 265 11.20 3.96 -14.58
CA THR A 265 10.64 4.02 -15.94
C THR A 265 9.82 2.76 -16.22
N SER A 266 9.27 2.61 -17.40
CA SER A 266 8.61 1.36 -17.82
C SER A 266 9.58 0.19 -18.03
N THR A 267 10.89 0.47 -18.21
CA THR A 267 11.91 -0.56 -18.26
C THR A 267 12.22 -1.08 -16.86
N PRO A 268 12.01 -2.37 -16.59
CA PRO A 268 12.32 -2.96 -15.29
C PRO A 268 13.81 -2.84 -14.96
N GLN A 269 14.11 -2.37 -13.75
CA GLN A 269 15.46 -2.31 -13.19
C GLN A 269 15.49 -3.01 -11.84
N THR A 270 16.59 -3.68 -11.53
CA THR A 270 16.76 -4.40 -10.28
C THR A 270 17.35 -3.50 -9.21
N LEU A 271 16.65 -3.40 -8.09
CA LEU A 271 17.23 -2.95 -6.82
C LEU A 271 17.89 -4.17 -6.16
N SER A 272 19.19 -4.10 -6.00
CA SER A 272 20.00 -5.13 -5.33
C SER A 272 20.57 -4.58 -4.03
N ILE A 273 20.50 -5.38 -2.97
CA ILE A 273 20.99 -5.05 -1.64
C ILE A 273 21.91 -6.17 -1.20
N ASN A 274 23.08 -5.82 -0.70
CA ASN A 274 24.06 -6.74 -0.13
C ASN A 274 24.37 -6.28 1.31
N LYS A 275 24.23 -7.19 2.25
CA LYS A 275 24.53 -6.98 3.68
C LYS A 275 25.85 -7.64 4.09
#